data_f881803f18322a1e1f3c8b944449d828
#
_entry.id   f881803f18322a1e1f3c8b944449d828
#
_cell.length_a   1.000
_cell.length_b   1.000
_cell.length_c   1.000
_cell.angle_alpha   90.00
_cell.angle_beta   90.00
_cell.angle_gamma   90.00
#
_symmetry.space_group_name_H-M   'P 1'
#
loop_
_entity.id
_entity.type
_entity.pdbx_description
1 polymer ?
#
loop_
_entity_poly.entity_id
_entity_poly.type
_entity_poly.pdbx_seq_one_letter_code
_entity_poly.pdbx_strand_id
1 'polypeptide(L)'
;NLVVYLIINLLPILLFVYILNKSYFMVINKSRSNSYSKSKEYKYDQKKIMKALVVKDIKRYFSSTVYVFNTFFGLVLMIIATIGLCTNFEKTIEYILSGEIPGLDINWLYSMAPKVFFLIVLVLSFMTSITSSSISIEGKTFNISKSLPIDTKKILLSKVIFSNLLIIPVVLICDVIFFINFKLEIIDYILIILVSLVAPTISSLLGLVINLKYPKMDATSDTEVVKQSISSMIS
;
A
#
# COMPACT_ATOMS: atom_id res chain seq x y z
N ASN A 1 30.22 18.67 -20.78
CA ASN A 1 29.66 19.46 -19.66
C ASN A 1 29.65 18.69 -18.34
N LEU A 2 30.85 18.22 -17.93
CA LEU A 2 31.10 17.46 -16.71
C LEU A 2 30.72 18.29 -15.46
N VAL A 3 30.92 19.61 -15.51
CA VAL A 3 30.59 20.54 -14.42
C VAL A 3 29.06 20.61 -14.18
N VAL A 4 28.27 20.67 -15.24
CA VAL A 4 26.79 20.69 -15.13
C VAL A 4 26.28 19.37 -14.56
N TYR A 5 26.84 18.24 -14.96
CA TYR A 5 26.52 16.92 -14.43
C TYR A 5 26.84 16.81 -12.94
N LEU A 6 28.02 17.31 -12.50
CA LEU A 6 28.41 17.34 -11.10
C LEU A 6 27.48 18.24 -10.26
N ILE A 7 27.11 19.42 -10.77
CA ILE A 7 26.20 20.32 -10.06
C ILE A 7 24.82 19.69 -9.90
N ILE A 8 24.26 19.07 -10.93
CA ILE A 8 22.93 18.42 -10.88
C ILE A 8 22.92 17.27 -9.87
N ASN A 9 24.02 16.53 -9.70
CA ASN A 9 24.10 15.44 -8.73
C ASN A 9 24.44 15.90 -7.30
N LEU A 10 25.30 16.91 -7.15
CA LEU A 10 25.71 17.41 -5.82
C LEU A 10 24.64 18.30 -5.16
N LEU A 11 23.91 19.09 -5.94
CA LEU A 11 22.93 20.04 -5.42
C LEU A 11 21.78 19.34 -4.63
N PRO A 12 21.16 18.24 -5.08
CA PRO A 12 20.18 17.51 -4.29
C PRO A 12 20.75 16.91 -3.00
N ILE A 13 22.00 16.44 -3.02
CA ILE A 13 22.66 15.88 -1.85
C ILE A 13 22.90 16.95 -0.80
N LEU A 14 23.43 18.12 -1.20
CA LEU A 14 23.64 19.25 -0.31
C LEU A 14 22.34 19.79 0.28
N LEU A 15 21.29 19.86 -0.54
CA LEU A 15 19.95 20.29 -0.12
C LEU A 15 19.36 19.29 0.88
N PHE A 16 19.53 18.01 0.65
CA PHE A 16 19.10 16.94 1.55
C PHE A 16 19.84 16.99 2.90
N VAL A 17 21.16 17.15 2.88
CA VAL A 17 21.98 17.30 4.09
C VAL A 17 21.59 18.57 4.88
N TYR A 18 21.33 19.68 4.19
CA TYR A 18 20.87 20.91 4.84
C TYR A 18 19.51 20.75 5.52
N ILE A 19 18.56 20.12 4.83
CA ILE A 19 17.22 19.82 5.39
C ILE A 19 17.32 18.88 6.58
N LEU A 20 18.13 17.82 6.48
CA LEU A 20 18.36 16.90 7.59
C LEU A 20 18.96 17.60 8.80
N ASN A 21 19.98 18.43 8.63
CA ASN A 21 20.63 19.14 9.73
C ASN A 21 19.64 20.09 10.44
N LYS A 22 18.84 20.83 9.69
CA LYS A 22 17.80 21.72 10.24
C LYS A 22 16.68 20.94 10.94
N SER A 23 16.25 19.83 10.37
CA SER A 23 15.15 18.98 10.91
C SER A 23 15.61 18.16 12.12
N TYR A 24 16.87 17.75 12.17
CA TYR A 24 17.43 16.92 13.24
C TYR A 24 17.30 17.57 14.62
N PHE A 25 17.72 18.83 14.74
CA PHE A 25 17.58 19.59 15.99
C PHE A 25 16.13 19.83 16.38
N MET A 26 15.25 20.03 15.40
CA MET A 26 13.82 20.26 15.65
C MET A 26 13.14 18.96 16.16
N VAL A 27 13.49 17.82 15.61
CA VAL A 27 12.96 16.52 16.02
C VAL A 27 13.46 16.12 17.42
N ILE A 28 14.75 16.30 17.72
CA ILE A 28 15.32 16.00 19.03
C ILE A 28 14.71 16.89 20.13
N ASN A 29 14.59 18.19 19.88
CA ASN A 29 13.99 19.11 20.85
C ASN A 29 12.51 18.81 21.08
N LYS A 30 11.75 18.43 20.03
CA LYS A 30 10.35 18.03 20.14
C LYS A 30 10.20 16.68 20.86
N SER A 31 11.12 15.75 20.68
CA SER A 31 11.14 14.47 21.40
C SER A 31 11.38 14.65 22.90
N ARG A 32 12.27 15.59 23.27
CA ARG A 32 12.54 15.94 24.69
C ARG A 32 11.40 16.69 25.36
N SER A 33 10.69 17.56 24.63
CA SER A 33 9.56 18.33 25.19
C SER A 33 8.28 17.50 25.35
N ASN A 34 8.13 16.42 24.61
CA ASN A 34 6.96 15.52 24.72
C ASN A 34 6.98 14.60 25.97
N SER A 35 8.09 14.53 26.73
CA SER A 35 8.14 13.77 27.99
C SER A 35 7.40 14.46 29.16
N TYR A 36 6.98 15.70 28.98
CA TYR A 36 6.14 16.45 29.92
C TYR A 36 4.78 16.81 29.31
N SER A 37 4.11 15.88 28.66
CA SER A 37 2.73 16.09 28.25
C SER A 37 1.82 16.01 29.50
N LYS A 38 1.14 17.12 29.83
CA LYS A 38 0.04 17.16 30.80
C LYS A 38 -0.84 15.94 30.57
N SER A 39 -1.17 15.21 31.62
CA SER A 39 -2.15 14.13 31.59
C SER A 39 -3.43 14.64 30.93
N LYS A 40 -3.65 14.28 29.68
CA LYS A 40 -4.93 14.56 29.03
C LYS A 40 -5.96 13.71 29.76
N GLU A 41 -6.98 14.36 30.33
CA GLU A 41 -8.17 13.65 30.77
C GLU A 41 -8.71 12.84 29.59
N TYR A 42 -8.51 11.54 29.67
CA TYR A 42 -9.05 10.63 28.66
C TYR A 42 -10.54 10.52 28.91
N LYS A 43 -11.36 11.24 28.15
CA LYS A 43 -12.78 10.94 28.03
C LYS A 43 -12.91 9.55 27.42
N TYR A 44 -13.30 8.58 28.24
CA TYR A 44 -13.62 7.22 27.81
C TYR A 44 -14.91 7.26 26.99
N ASP A 45 -14.79 7.38 25.69
CA ASP A 45 -15.89 7.24 24.76
C ASP A 45 -16.07 5.74 24.48
N GLN A 46 -17.23 5.17 24.74
CA GLN A 46 -17.55 3.77 24.46
C GLN A 46 -17.66 3.55 22.94
N LYS A 47 -16.54 3.51 22.26
CA LYS A 47 -16.51 3.18 20.83
C LYS A 47 -16.87 1.72 20.62
N LYS A 48 -17.66 1.42 19.58
CA LYS A 48 -17.89 0.03 19.15
C LYS A 48 -16.55 -0.68 19.03
N ILE A 49 -16.41 -1.87 19.61
CA ILE A 49 -15.16 -2.65 19.70
C ILE A 49 -14.41 -2.71 18.37
N MET A 50 -15.11 -3.00 17.28
CA MET A 50 -14.52 -3.09 15.94
C MET A 50 -13.87 -1.76 15.51
N LYS A 51 -14.55 -0.63 15.73
CA LYS A 51 -14.02 0.70 15.41
C LYS A 51 -12.76 1.02 16.23
N ALA A 52 -12.74 0.62 17.51
CA ALA A 52 -11.58 0.83 18.37
C ALA A 52 -10.37 0.00 17.90
N LEU A 53 -10.58 -1.25 17.48
CA LEU A 53 -9.54 -2.13 16.94
C LEU A 53 -8.97 -1.58 15.62
N VAL A 54 -9.83 -1.18 14.67
CA VAL A 54 -9.38 -0.59 13.39
C VAL A 54 -8.61 0.72 13.63
N VAL A 55 -9.06 1.60 14.53
CA VAL A 55 -8.33 2.82 14.89
C VAL A 55 -6.98 2.52 15.52
N LYS A 56 -6.87 1.45 16.33
CA LYS A 56 -5.60 0.97 16.88
C LYS A 56 -4.64 0.57 15.75
N ASP A 57 -5.13 -0.23 14.79
CA ASP A 57 -4.33 -0.71 13.66
C ASP A 57 -3.89 0.47 12.77
N ILE A 58 -4.76 1.45 12.51
CA ILE A 58 -4.42 2.71 11.79
C ILE A 58 -3.30 3.45 12.51
N LYS A 59 -3.41 3.66 13.82
CA LYS A 59 -2.39 4.36 14.60
C LYS A 59 -1.05 3.62 14.58
N ARG A 60 -1.06 2.29 14.69
CA ARG A 60 0.14 1.47 14.63
C ARG A 60 0.81 1.55 13.27
N TYR A 61 0.02 1.50 12.18
CA TYR A 61 0.52 1.64 10.83
C TYR A 61 1.25 2.98 10.62
N PHE A 62 0.60 4.09 10.93
CA PHE A 62 1.20 5.42 10.76
C PHE A 62 2.33 5.74 11.77
N SER A 63 2.49 4.94 12.82
CA SER A 63 3.64 5.08 13.72
C SER A 63 4.93 4.48 13.16
N SER A 64 4.84 3.61 12.14
CA SER A 64 5.98 2.95 11.51
C SER A 64 6.22 3.51 10.11
N THR A 65 7.21 4.36 9.96
CA THR A 65 7.58 4.96 8.67
C THR A 65 7.91 3.90 7.62
N VAL A 66 8.64 2.86 8.00
CA VAL A 66 9.03 1.76 7.09
C VAL A 66 7.82 1.01 6.58
N TYR A 67 6.84 0.76 7.45
CA TYR A 67 5.60 0.07 7.09
C TYR A 67 4.77 0.88 6.10
N VAL A 68 4.61 2.18 6.37
CA VAL A 68 3.91 3.12 5.48
C VAL A 68 4.59 3.17 4.10
N PHE A 69 5.92 3.40 4.06
CA PHE A 69 6.63 3.51 2.78
C PHE A 69 6.59 2.23 1.96
N ASN A 70 6.71 1.07 2.59
CA ASN A 70 6.67 -0.21 1.87
C ASN A 70 5.32 -0.44 1.18
N THR A 71 4.23 -0.18 1.87
CA THR A 71 2.87 -0.36 1.33
C THR A 71 2.48 0.76 0.37
N PHE A 72 2.85 2.02 0.69
CA PHE A 72 2.54 3.17 -0.16
C PHE A 72 3.22 3.08 -1.53
N PHE A 73 4.43 2.51 -1.57
CA PHE A 73 5.14 2.27 -2.82
C PHE A 73 4.33 1.40 -3.79
N GLY A 74 3.73 0.31 -3.32
CA GLY A 74 2.89 -0.56 -4.14
C GLY A 74 1.62 0.15 -4.64
N LEU A 75 0.98 0.97 -3.80
CA LEU A 75 -0.19 1.76 -4.18
C LEU A 75 0.13 2.82 -5.25
N VAL A 76 1.25 3.52 -5.09
CA VAL A 76 1.72 4.51 -6.09
C VAL A 76 2.08 3.82 -7.40
N LEU A 77 2.75 2.66 -7.33
CA LEU A 77 3.11 1.89 -8.51
C LEU A 77 1.86 1.40 -9.27
N MET A 78 0.78 1.07 -8.57
CA MET A 78 -0.51 0.71 -9.18
C MET A 78 -1.10 1.87 -10.00
N ILE A 79 -1.09 3.09 -9.46
CA ILE A 79 -1.57 4.29 -10.16
C ILE A 79 -0.69 4.56 -11.39
N ILE A 80 0.64 4.52 -11.23
CA ILE A 80 1.59 4.75 -12.33
C ILE A 80 1.42 3.69 -13.43
N ALA A 81 1.25 2.42 -13.07
CA ALA A 81 1.04 1.34 -14.03
C ALA A 81 -0.27 1.51 -14.80
N THR A 82 -1.35 1.95 -14.13
CA THR A 82 -2.64 2.24 -14.77
C THR A 82 -2.52 3.40 -15.75
N ILE A 83 -1.92 4.52 -15.35
CA ILE A 83 -1.70 5.68 -16.23
C ILE A 83 -0.79 5.28 -17.38
N GLY A 84 0.27 4.52 -17.12
CA GLY A 84 1.20 4.02 -18.12
C GLY A 84 0.52 3.11 -19.15
N LEU A 85 -0.40 2.25 -18.70
CA LEU A 85 -1.21 1.44 -19.60
C LEU A 85 -2.06 2.32 -20.52
N CYS A 86 -2.80 3.29 -19.97
CA CYS A 86 -3.66 4.18 -20.74
C CYS A 86 -2.87 4.98 -21.80
N THR A 87 -1.77 5.62 -21.39
CA THR A 87 -0.98 6.49 -22.28
C THR A 87 -0.20 5.72 -23.36
N ASN A 88 0.35 4.56 -23.02
CA ASN A 88 1.08 3.74 -24.00
C ASN A 88 0.13 3.03 -24.97
N PHE A 89 -1.10 2.74 -24.54
CA PHE A 89 -2.11 2.15 -25.40
C PHE A 89 -2.46 3.08 -26.57
N GLU A 90 -2.71 4.35 -26.31
CA GLU A 90 -2.97 5.36 -27.36
C GLU A 90 -1.81 5.46 -28.35
N LYS A 91 -0.57 5.57 -27.84
CA LYS A 91 0.63 5.60 -28.69
C LYS A 91 0.78 4.35 -29.56
N THR A 92 0.49 3.17 -28.99
CA THR A 92 0.56 1.90 -29.74
C THR A 92 -0.45 1.90 -30.89
N ILE A 93 -1.66 2.44 -30.67
CA ILE A 93 -2.65 2.59 -31.74
C ILE A 93 -2.13 3.54 -32.85
N GLU A 94 -1.52 4.68 -32.47
CA GLU A 94 -0.93 5.61 -33.45
C GLU A 94 0.15 4.92 -34.30
N TYR A 95 1.04 4.14 -33.70
CA TYR A 95 2.08 3.37 -34.41
C TYR A 95 1.52 2.28 -35.33
N ILE A 96 0.41 1.65 -34.97
CA ILE A 96 -0.28 0.68 -35.85
C ILE A 96 -0.90 1.40 -37.03
N LEU A 97 -1.58 2.52 -36.79
CA LEU A 97 -2.21 3.33 -37.84
C LEU A 97 -1.20 3.97 -38.80
N SER A 98 -0.02 4.34 -38.31
CA SER A 98 1.08 4.87 -39.15
C SER A 98 1.77 3.79 -40.00
N GLY A 99 1.47 2.50 -39.75
CA GLY A 99 2.09 1.39 -40.47
C GLY A 99 3.48 0.99 -39.94
N GLU A 100 3.93 1.58 -38.84
CA GLU A 100 5.23 1.27 -38.24
C GLU A 100 5.26 -0.13 -37.62
N ILE A 101 4.09 -0.67 -37.26
CA ILE A 101 3.95 -2.05 -36.72
C ILE A 101 2.94 -2.82 -37.60
N PRO A 102 3.40 -3.46 -38.69
CA PRO A 102 2.52 -4.20 -39.56
C PRO A 102 2.04 -5.51 -38.90
N GLY A 103 0.76 -5.83 -39.10
CA GLY A 103 0.20 -7.14 -38.71
C GLY A 103 -0.46 -7.22 -37.34
N LEU A 104 -0.51 -6.14 -36.56
CA LEU A 104 -1.29 -6.07 -35.33
C LEU A 104 -2.74 -5.60 -35.61
N ASP A 105 -3.72 -6.36 -35.14
CA ASP A 105 -5.12 -5.98 -35.23
C ASP A 105 -5.50 -5.08 -34.04
N ILE A 106 -6.03 -3.90 -34.36
CA ILE A 106 -6.49 -2.91 -33.38
C ILE A 106 -7.60 -3.50 -32.48
N ASN A 107 -8.51 -4.28 -33.05
CA ASN A 107 -9.59 -4.91 -32.29
C ASN A 107 -9.04 -5.92 -31.27
N TRP A 108 -8.01 -6.67 -31.66
CA TRP A 108 -7.32 -7.57 -30.74
C TRP A 108 -6.67 -6.78 -29.57
N LEU A 109 -6.04 -5.65 -29.86
CA LEU A 109 -5.43 -4.80 -28.83
C LEU A 109 -6.46 -4.28 -27.83
N TYR A 110 -7.61 -3.79 -28.29
CA TYR A 110 -8.71 -3.35 -27.44
C TYR A 110 -9.26 -4.50 -26.58
N SER A 111 -9.33 -5.72 -27.10
CA SER A 111 -9.78 -6.90 -26.33
C SER A 111 -8.78 -7.34 -25.25
N MET A 112 -7.51 -6.97 -25.39
CA MET A 112 -6.46 -7.30 -24.41
C MET A 112 -6.34 -6.27 -23.28
N ALA A 113 -6.71 -5.01 -23.51
CA ALA A 113 -6.57 -3.94 -22.54
C ALA A 113 -7.22 -4.26 -21.17
N PRO A 114 -8.49 -4.73 -21.06
CA PRO A 114 -9.09 -5.07 -19.79
C PRO A 114 -8.40 -6.26 -19.11
N LYS A 115 -7.87 -7.21 -19.87
CA LYS A 115 -7.16 -8.38 -19.33
C LYS A 115 -5.81 -7.98 -18.71
N VAL A 116 -5.10 -7.06 -19.36
CA VAL A 116 -3.83 -6.51 -18.84
C VAL A 116 -4.10 -5.68 -17.58
N PHE A 117 -5.13 -4.85 -17.60
CA PHE A 117 -5.51 -4.06 -16.44
C PHE A 117 -5.91 -4.95 -15.25
N PHE A 118 -6.72 -5.98 -15.49
CA PHE A 118 -7.05 -7.00 -14.51
C PHE A 118 -5.81 -7.60 -13.86
N LEU A 119 -4.82 -7.97 -14.67
CA LEU A 119 -3.56 -8.55 -14.20
C LEU A 119 -2.75 -7.55 -13.37
N ILE A 120 -2.71 -6.27 -13.77
CA ILE A 120 -2.07 -5.19 -13.01
C ILE A 120 -2.70 -5.07 -11.62
N VAL A 121 -4.03 -4.96 -11.55
CA VAL A 121 -4.74 -4.83 -10.27
C VAL A 121 -4.50 -6.06 -9.39
N LEU A 122 -4.57 -7.26 -9.96
CA LEU A 122 -4.36 -8.50 -9.23
C LEU A 122 -2.93 -8.57 -8.66
N VAL A 123 -1.91 -8.47 -9.50
CA VAL A 123 -0.50 -8.60 -9.09
C VAL A 123 -0.13 -7.54 -8.07
N LEU A 124 -0.47 -6.27 -8.32
CA LEU A 124 -0.09 -5.18 -7.42
C LEU A 124 -0.87 -5.20 -6.11
N SER A 125 -2.12 -5.71 -6.10
CA SER A 125 -2.85 -5.95 -4.84
C SER A 125 -2.17 -6.99 -3.97
N PHE A 126 -1.62 -8.05 -4.56
CA PHE A 126 -0.84 -9.05 -3.81
C PHE A 126 0.49 -8.50 -3.32
N MET A 127 1.21 -7.74 -4.14
CA MET A 127 2.47 -7.10 -3.72
C MET A 127 2.28 -6.06 -2.59
N THR A 128 1.07 -5.50 -2.45
CA THR A 128 0.76 -4.47 -1.44
C THR A 128 0.19 -5.07 -0.14
N SER A 129 0.44 -6.35 0.15
CA SER A 129 -0.13 -7.03 1.32
C SER A 129 0.28 -6.37 2.65
N ILE A 130 -0.62 -5.53 3.20
CA ILE A 130 -0.44 -4.85 4.50
C ILE A 130 -0.47 -5.85 5.64
N THR A 131 -1.33 -6.86 5.56
CA THR A 131 -1.58 -7.81 6.64
C THR A 131 -0.44 -8.80 6.85
N SER A 132 0.45 -8.98 5.87
CA SER A 132 1.62 -9.88 5.95
C SER A 132 2.60 -9.54 7.09
N SER A 133 2.58 -8.31 7.56
CA SER A 133 3.41 -7.83 8.68
C SER A 133 2.61 -7.36 9.89
N SER A 134 1.27 -7.35 9.82
CA SER A 134 0.40 -6.67 10.79
C SER A 134 0.46 -7.23 12.21
N ILE A 135 0.69 -8.52 12.38
CA ILE A 135 0.83 -9.17 13.70
C ILE A 135 2.26 -9.02 14.20
N SER A 136 3.23 -9.29 13.34
CA SER A 136 4.65 -9.20 13.67
C SER A 136 5.06 -7.79 14.09
N ILE A 137 4.46 -6.75 13.51
CA ILE A 137 4.74 -5.35 13.86
C ILE A 137 4.16 -4.96 15.24
N GLU A 138 3.11 -5.64 15.70
CA GLU A 138 2.65 -5.52 17.10
C GLU A 138 3.61 -6.24 18.06
N GLY A 139 4.31 -7.27 17.59
CA GLY A 139 5.28 -8.03 18.37
C GLY A 139 4.68 -8.55 19.69
N LYS A 140 5.42 -8.37 20.79
CA LYS A 140 4.99 -8.81 22.13
C LYS A 140 3.69 -8.15 22.60
N THR A 141 3.33 -6.95 22.10
CA THR A 141 2.08 -6.27 22.49
C THR A 141 0.83 -6.94 21.92
N PHE A 142 0.96 -7.82 20.91
CA PHE A 142 -0.13 -8.64 20.41
C PHE A 142 -0.72 -9.56 21.49
N ASN A 143 0.10 -10.04 22.43
CA ASN A 143 -0.36 -10.85 23.55
C ASN A 143 -1.31 -10.07 24.49
N ILE A 144 -1.11 -8.76 24.65
CA ILE A 144 -2.03 -7.89 25.38
C ILE A 144 -3.39 -7.84 24.68
N SER A 145 -3.40 -7.75 23.35
CA SER A 145 -4.66 -7.77 22.59
C SER A 145 -5.40 -9.10 22.74
N LYS A 146 -4.69 -10.22 22.89
CA LYS A 146 -5.28 -11.54 23.12
C LYS A 146 -5.82 -11.74 24.55
N SER A 147 -5.27 -11.05 25.54
CA SER A 147 -5.73 -11.15 26.94
C SER A 147 -7.02 -10.34 27.20
N LEU A 148 -7.42 -9.49 26.28
CA LEU A 148 -8.68 -8.77 26.37
C LEU A 148 -9.87 -9.72 26.18
N PRO A 149 -11.02 -9.48 26.85
CA PRO A 149 -12.24 -10.28 26.69
C PRO A 149 -12.94 -9.97 25.35
N ILE A 150 -12.20 -10.10 24.25
CA ILE A 150 -12.64 -9.83 22.89
C ILE A 150 -12.40 -11.07 22.04
N ASP A 151 -13.38 -11.45 21.23
CA ASP A 151 -13.23 -12.54 20.28
C ASP A 151 -12.02 -12.32 19.36
N THR A 152 -11.12 -13.29 19.30
CA THR A 152 -9.92 -13.27 18.47
C THR A 152 -10.25 -13.04 16.99
N LYS A 153 -11.40 -13.55 16.53
CA LYS A 153 -11.87 -13.30 15.16
C LYS A 153 -12.07 -11.81 14.88
N LYS A 154 -12.56 -11.03 15.85
CA LYS A 154 -12.74 -9.57 15.70
C LYS A 154 -11.40 -8.84 15.61
N ILE A 155 -10.39 -9.32 16.37
CA ILE A 155 -9.04 -8.75 16.32
C ILE A 155 -8.39 -9.01 14.96
N LEU A 156 -8.56 -10.20 14.38
CA LEU A 156 -8.02 -10.53 13.08
C LEU A 156 -8.78 -9.83 11.95
N LEU A 157 -10.10 -9.78 12.06
CA LEU A 157 -10.95 -9.12 11.09
C LEU A 157 -10.68 -7.61 11.00
N SER A 158 -10.34 -6.94 12.12
CA SER A 158 -9.98 -5.52 12.11
C SER A 158 -8.78 -5.23 11.22
N LYS A 159 -7.80 -6.14 11.16
CA LYS A 159 -6.61 -6.00 10.31
C LYS A 159 -6.94 -6.11 8.82
N VAL A 160 -7.85 -7.03 8.47
CA VAL A 160 -8.34 -7.18 7.08
C VAL A 160 -9.15 -5.94 6.68
N ILE A 161 -10.06 -5.46 7.55
CA ILE A 161 -10.85 -4.25 7.31
C ILE A 161 -9.93 -3.05 7.12
N PHE A 162 -8.91 -2.90 7.96
CA PHE A 162 -7.95 -1.82 7.85
C PHE A 162 -7.17 -1.87 6.52
N SER A 163 -6.68 -3.05 6.11
CA SER A 163 -6.00 -3.24 4.85
C SER A 163 -6.89 -2.86 3.66
N ASN A 164 -8.13 -3.35 3.65
CA ASN A 164 -9.10 -3.04 2.59
C ASN A 164 -9.45 -1.54 2.56
N LEU A 165 -9.54 -0.88 3.71
CA LEU A 165 -9.80 0.56 3.80
C LEU A 165 -8.69 1.40 3.12
N LEU A 166 -7.46 0.91 3.09
CA LEU A 166 -6.35 1.58 2.42
C LEU A 166 -6.26 1.23 0.93
N ILE A 167 -6.42 -0.04 0.57
CA ILE A 167 -6.16 -0.52 -0.79
C ILE A 167 -7.35 -0.26 -1.72
N ILE A 168 -8.57 -0.59 -1.30
CA ILE A 168 -9.77 -0.51 -2.16
C ILE A 168 -10.00 0.89 -2.75
N PRO A 169 -9.88 1.99 -1.99
CA PRO A 169 -10.06 3.33 -2.57
C PRO A 169 -9.08 3.63 -3.71
N VAL A 170 -7.83 3.17 -3.58
CA VAL A 170 -6.80 3.39 -4.61
C VAL A 170 -7.11 2.56 -5.86
N VAL A 171 -7.52 1.30 -5.67
CA VAL A 171 -7.92 0.43 -6.79
C VAL A 171 -9.12 1.02 -7.52
N LEU A 172 -10.14 1.51 -6.81
CA LEU A 172 -11.31 2.16 -7.42
C LEU A 172 -10.94 3.43 -8.19
N ILE A 173 -9.95 4.19 -7.72
CA ILE A 173 -9.42 5.33 -8.48
C ILE A 173 -8.77 4.84 -9.79
N CYS A 174 -8.02 3.75 -9.75
CA CYS A 174 -7.43 3.14 -10.94
C CYS A 174 -8.52 2.64 -11.92
N ASP A 175 -9.60 2.04 -11.40
CA ASP A 175 -10.74 1.62 -12.22
C ASP A 175 -11.37 2.82 -12.94
N VAL A 176 -11.60 3.93 -12.23
CA VAL A 176 -12.15 5.16 -12.83
C VAL A 176 -11.25 5.71 -13.92
N ILE A 177 -9.91 5.78 -13.68
CA ILE A 177 -8.94 6.22 -14.69
C ILE A 177 -9.03 5.31 -15.93
N PHE A 178 -9.09 4.00 -15.74
CA PHE A 178 -9.17 3.04 -16.82
C PHE A 178 -10.50 3.18 -17.61
N PHE A 179 -11.62 3.29 -16.92
CA PHE A 179 -12.95 3.40 -17.53
C PHE A 179 -13.15 4.70 -18.35
N ILE A 180 -12.47 5.79 -17.99
CA ILE A 180 -12.52 7.02 -18.76
C ILE A 180 -11.80 6.86 -20.12
N ASN A 181 -10.71 6.08 -20.14
CA ASN A 181 -9.87 5.90 -21.34
C ASN A 181 -10.34 4.77 -22.26
N PHE A 182 -11.09 3.80 -21.74
CA PHE A 182 -11.52 2.63 -22.52
C PHE A 182 -13.04 2.48 -22.52
N LYS A 183 -13.60 2.34 -23.73
CA LYS A 183 -15.01 1.96 -23.93
C LYS A 183 -15.07 0.45 -23.91
N LEU A 184 -15.57 -0.11 -22.81
CA LEU A 184 -15.64 -1.55 -22.57
C LEU A 184 -17.06 -2.06 -22.75
N GLU A 185 -17.21 -3.37 -22.88
CA GLU A 185 -18.50 -4.04 -22.75
C GLU A 185 -18.94 -4.04 -21.28
N ILE A 186 -20.26 -4.10 -21.04
CA ILE A 186 -20.83 -4.08 -19.68
C ILE A 186 -20.26 -5.22 -18.82
N ILE A 187 -20.00 -6.35 -19.43
CA ILE A 187 -19.42 -7.53 -18.75
C ILE A 187 -18.02 -7.24 -18.21
N ASP A 188 -17.16 -6.56 -18.98
CA ASP A 188 -15.80 -6.22 -18.56
C ASP A 188 -15.81 -5.22 -17.40
N TYR A 189 -16.70 -4.22 -17.41
CA TYR A 189 -16.88 -3.32 -16.27
C TYR A 189 -17.22 -4.07 -14.99
N ILE A 190 -18.17 -5.00 -15.05
CA ILE A 190 -18.59 -5.80 -13.89
C ILE A 190 -17.44 -6.67 -13.39
N LEU A 191 -16.71 -7.33 -14.27
CA LEU A 191 -15.59 -8.19 -13.92
C LEU A 191 -14.44 -7.39 -13.28
N ILE A 192 -14.10 -6.24 -13.82
CA ILE A 192 -13.06 -5.38 -13.27
C ILE A 192 -13.42 -4.93 -11.85
N ILE A 193 -14.63 -4.38 -11.64
CA ILE A 193 -15.07 -3.95 -10.30
C ILE A 193 -15.08 -5.12 -9.31
N LEU A 194 -15.54 -6.30 -9.75
CA LEU A 194 -15.54 -7.49 -8.89
C LEU A 194 -14.13 -7.86 -8.46
N VAL A 195 -13.17 -7.86 -9.37
CA VAL A 195 -11.77 -8.17 -9.06
C VAL A 195 -11.15 -7.10 -8.17
N SER A 196 -11.45 -5.84 -8.44
CA SER A 196 -10.98 -4.69 -7.64
C SER A 196 -11.40 -4.75 -6.17
N LEU A 197 -12.52 -5.41 -5.87
CA LEU A 197 -12.97 -5.64 -4.50
C LEU A 197 -12.43 -6.96 -3.92
N VAL A 198 -12.38 -8.00 -4.73
CA VAL A 198 -12.04 -9.36 -4.29
C VAL A 198 -10.52 -9.54 -4.13
N ALA A 199 -9.71 -9.05 -5.08
CA ALA A 199 -8.26 -9.26 -5.06
C ALA A 199 -7.58 -8.66 -3.81
N PRO A 200 -7.83 -7.40 -3.40
CA PRO A 200 -7.28 -6.86 -2.15
C PRO A 200 -7.74 -7.62 -0.91
N THR A 201 -8.99 -8.10 -0.91
CA THR A 201 -9.54 -8.85 0.22
C THR A 201 -8.86 -10.21 0.36
N ILE A 202 -8.68 -10.95 -0.74
CA ILE A 202 -7.95 -12.22 -0.76
C ILE A 202 -6.49 -12.00 -0.35
N SER A 203 -5.82 -11.01 -0.93
CA SER A 203 -4.44 -10.64 -0.56
C SER A 203 -4.31 -10.37 0.94
N SER A 204 -5.25 -9.60 1.50
CA SER A 204 -5.28 -9.29 2.94
C SER A 204 -5.48 -10.54 3.80
N LEU A 205 -6.35 -11.46 3.39
CA LEU A 205 -6.58 -12.71 4.12
C LEU A 205 -5.36 -13.63 4.04
N LEU A 206 -4.77 -13.80 2.85
CA LEU A 206 -3.57 -14.63 2.68
C LEU A 206 -2.38 -14.06 3.44
N GLY A 207 -2.12 -12.76 3.35
CA GLY A 207 -1.06 -12.10 4.11
C GLY A 207 -1.23 -12.30 5.62
N LEU A 208 -2.47 -12.21 6.13
CA LEU A 208 -2.77 -12.45 7.53
C LEU A 208 -2.51 -13.91 7.94
N VAL A 209 -2.92 -14.88 7.13
CA VAL A 209 -2.68 -16.32 7.38
C VAL A 209 -1.19 -16.62 7.40
N ILE A 210 -0.43 -16.08 6.44
CA ILE A 210 1.02 -16.25 6.37
C ILE A 210 1.69 -15.63 7.62
N ASN A 211 1.26 -14.43 8.04
CA ASN A 211 1.81 -13.77 9.22
C ASN A 211 1.43 -14.47 10.54
N LEU A 212 0.27 -15.13 10.59
CA LEU A 212 -0.12 -15.99 11.73
C LEU A 212 0.74 -17.26 11.79
N LYS A 213 1.09 -17.83 10.64
CA LYS A 213 1.90 -19.06 10.57
C LYS A 213 3.38 -18.80 10.85
N TYR A 214 3.90 -17.65 10.41
CA TYR A 214 5.30 -17.26 10.57
C TYR A 214 5.46 -15.89 11.23
N PRO A 215 4.98 -15.73 12.49
CA PRO A 215 5.06 -14.45 13.16
C PRO A 215 6.51 -14.17 13.62
N LYS A 216 6.99 -12.94 13.44
CA LYS A 216 8.28 -12.50 13.98
C LYS A 216 8.04 -11.57 15.17
N MET A 217 7.91 -12.17 16.37
CA MET A 217 7.55 -11.45 17.61
C MET A 217 8.72 -10.77 18.32
N ASP A 218 9.95 -11.24 18.05
CA ASP A 218 11.18 -10.79 18.73
C ASP A 218 12.00 -9.80 17.88
N ALA A 219 11.37 -9.19 16.88
CA ALA A 219 12.04 -8.21 16.03
C ALA A 219 12.46 -6.98 16.84
N THR A 220 13.67 -6.48 16.61
CA THR A 220 14.22 -5.30 17.26
C THR A 220 13.83 -4.01 16.56
N SER A 221 13.45 -4.10 15.29
CA SER A 221 13.06 -2.94 14.46
C SER A 221 11.91 -3.26 13.52
N ASP A 222 11.12 -2.24 13.17
CA ASP A 222 10.04 -2.37 12.18
C ASP A 222 10.58 -2.77 10.79
N THR A 223 11.82 -2.39 10.45
CA THR A 223 12.48 -2.77 9.20
C THR A 223 12.67 -4.28 9.10
N GLU A 224 13.06 -4.90 10.18
CA GLU A 224 13.25 -6.35 10.26
C GLU A 224 11.95 -7.12 10.06
N VAL A 225 10.83 -6.57 10.57
CA VAL A 225 9.50 -7.15 10.37
C VAL A 225 9.01 -7.00 8.94
N VAL A 226 9.13 -5.80 8.37
CA VAL A 226 8.50 -5.47 7.09
C VAL A 226 9.29 -6.01 5.89
N LYS A 227 10.63 -6.02 5.98
CA LYS A 227 11.49 -6.39 4.85
C LYS A 227 12.19 -7.74 4.98
N GLN A 228 12.38 -8.25 6.20
CA GLN A 228 13.22 -9.43 6.45
C GLN A 228 12.48 -10.56 7.18
N SER A 229 11.18 -10.44 7.37
CA SER A 229 10.39 -11.54 7.93
C SER A 229 10.02 -12.54 6.86
N ILE A 230 9.95 -13.81 7.22
CA ILE A 230 9.51 -14.89 6.33
C ILE A 230 8.11 -14.58 5.79
N SER A 231 7.24 -14.02 6.62
CA SER A 231 5.87 -13.65 6.21
C SER A 231 5.84 -12.57 5.14
N SER A 232 6.75 -11.58 5.17
CA SER A 232 6.83 -10.54 4.15
C SER A 232 7.49 -11.01 2.85
N MET A 233 8.30 -12.07 2.90
CA MET A 233 8.94 -12.64 1.71
C MET A 233 8.03 -13.60 0.94
N ILE A 234 7.08 -14.25 1.62
CA ILE A 234 6.18 -15.24 1.01
C ILE A 234 4.88 -14.57 0.51
N SER A 235 4.50 -13.44 1.08
CA SER A 235 3.28 -12.70 0.69
C SER A 235 3.47 -11.90 -0.57
#